data_ca124cf2ea3031fedc9526c995a915ec
#
_entry.id   ca124cf2ea3031fedc9526c995a915ec
#
_cell.length_a   1.000
_cell.length_b   1.000
_cell.length_c   1.000
_cell.angle_alpha   90.00
_cell.angle_beta   90.00
_cell.angle_gamma   90.00
#
_symmetry.space_group_name_H-M   'P 1'
#
loop_
_entity.id
_entity.type
_entity.pdbx_description
1 polymer ?
#
loop_
_entity_poly.entity_id
_entity_poly.type
_entity_poly.pdbx_seq_one_letter_code
_entity_poly.pdbx_strand_id
1 'polypeptide(L)'
;MNPNDSQRPPSVDALARDLAVRHDLPHAVLVDCARSAIAAGNPADADRLAAEFHTSLLRGVVNATGVLLHTNLGRAPINFSQRARSSTLEFDLATGERGSRQRSIGSLIATMCGAEAALVVNNNAAAIMLVLGALADGRDVA
;
A
#
# COMPACT_ATOMS: atom_id res chain seq x y z
N MET A 1 -28.86 10.00 -40.69
CA MET A 1 -27.97 10.40 -39.56
C MET A 1 -28.84 11.33 -38.71
N ASN A 2 -29.19 10.89 -37.51
CA ASN A 2 -30.16 11.59 -36.65
C ASN A 2 -29.42 12.74 -35.96
N PRO A 3 -29.84 14.02 -36.07
CA PRO A 3 -29.12 15.15 -35.45
C PRO A 3 -29.05 15.11 -33.92
N ASN A 4 -29.72 14.17 -33.30
CA ASN A 4 -29.76 14.01 -31.84
C ASN A 4 -28.69 13.01 -31.29
N ASP A 5 -27.88 12.41 -32.18
CA ASP A 5 -26.86 11.42 -31.77
C ASP A 5 -25.55 12.07 -31.27
N SER A 6 -25.37 13.37 -31.55
CA SER A 6 -24.18 14.14 -31.15
C SER A 6 -24.26 14.76 -29.75
N GLN A 7 -25.41 14.62 -29.05
CA GLN A 7 -25.61 15.18 -27.69
C GLN A 7 -25.59 14.14 -26.54
N ARG A 8 -25.53 12.85 -26.88
CA ARG A 8 -25.50 11.84 -25.83
C ARG A 8 -24.07 11.68 -25.31
N PRO A 9 -23.84 11.86 -24.02
CA PRO A 9 -22.50 11.63 -23.45
C PRO A 9 -22.07 10.19 -23.74
N PRO A 10 -20.75 9.94 -23.92
CA PRO A 10 -20.24 8.60 -24.12
C PRO A 10 -20.60 7.71 -22.91
N SER A 11 -20.73 6.41 -23.12
CA SER A 11 -20.94 5.50 -21.99
C SER A 11 -19.69 5.50 -21.10
N VAL A 12 -19.89 5.36 -19.79
CA VAL A 12 -18.80 5.29 -18.82
C VAL A 12 -17.77 4.24 -19.21
N ASP A 13 -18.23 3.06 -19.62
CA ASP A 13 -17.35 1.95 -20.02
C ASP A 13 -16.56 2.24 -21.32
N ALA A 14 -17.18 2.89 -22.30
CA ALA A 14 -16.47 3.28 -23.52
C ALA A 14 -15.38 4.30 -23.21
N LEU A 15 -15.67 5.29 -22.37
CA LEU A 15 -14.70 6.31 -21.96
C LEU A 15 -13.58 5.70 -21.12
N ALA A 16 -13.90 4.80 -20.19
CA ALA A 16 -12.90 4.11 -19.38
C ALA A 16 -11.94 3.24 -20.23
N ARG A 17 -12.45 2.56 -21.27
CA ARG A 17 -11.61 1.81 -22.23
C ARG A 17 -10.70 2.71 -23.06
N ASP A 18 -11.17 3.86 -23.46
CA ASP A 18 -10.35 4.85 -24.16
C ASP A 18 -9.23 5.40 -23.25
N LEU A 19 -9.54 5.69 -21.98
CA LEU A 19 -8.53 6.08 -20.99
C LEU A 19 -7.49 4.99 -20.75
N ALA A 20 -7.88 3.71 -20.77
CA ALA A 20 -6.95 2.58 -20.55
C ALA A 20 -5.86 2.45 -21.63
N VAL A 21 -6.06 3.05 -22.80
CA VAL A 21 -5.03 3.10 -23.85
C VAL A 21 -3.92 4.10 -23.51
N ARG A 22 -4.24 5.13 -22.72
CA ARG A 22 -3.36 6.27 -22.43
C ARG A 22 -2.79 6.27 -21.01
N HIS A 23 -3.48 5.62 -20.08
CA HIS A 23 -3.12 5.61 -18.66
C HIS A 23 -2.97 4.17 -18.16
N ASP A 24 -1.81 3.87 -17.58
CA ASP A 24 -1.55 2.61 -16.87
C ASP A 24 -2.12 2.69 -15.44
N LEU A 25 -3.45 2.60 -15.36
CA LEU A 25 -4.21 2.64 -14.11
C LEU A 25 -5.19 1.46 -14.05
N PRO A 26 -5.51 0.96 -12.85
CA PRO A 26 -6.55 -0.06 -12.69
C PRO A 26 -7.88 0.37 -13.33
N HIS A 27 -8.57 -0.54 -14.01
CA HIS A 27 -9.81 -0.26 -14.71
C HIS A 27 -10.88 0.41 -13.84
N ALA A 28 -10.98 0.01 -12.57
CA ALA A 28 -11.90 0.63 -11.61
C ALA A 28 -11.65 2.13 -11.43
N VAL A 29 -10.40 2.57 -11.39
CA VAL A 29 -10.03 3.98 -11.30
C VAL A 29 -10.43 4.74 -12.55
N LEU A 30 -10.19 4.17 -13.73
CA LEU A 30 -10.57 4.77 -15.00
C LEU A 30 -12.08 4.90 -15.14
N VAL A 31 -12.85 3.92 -14.66
CA VAL A 31 -14.31 3.97 -14.57
C VAL A 31 -14.77 5.11 -13.67
N ASP A 32 -14.13 5.33 -12.53
CA ASP A 32 -14.50 6.40 -11.60
C ASP A 32 -14.14 7.78 -12.17
N CYS A 33 -13.00 7.93 -12.85
CA CYS A 33 -12.66 9.15 -13.58
C CYS A 33 -13.68 9.46 -14.68
N ALA A 34 -14.03 8.45 -15.48
CA ALA A 34 -15.04 8.59 -16.55
C ALA A 34 -16.42 8.97 -15.99
N ARG A 35 -16.86 8.32 -14.91
CA ARG A 35 -18.14 8.61 -14.24
C ARG A 35 -18.18 10.03 -13.69
N SER A 36 -17.11 10.46 -13.03
CA SER A 36 -16.99 11.81 -12.45
C SER A 36 -17.03 12.89 -13.53
N ALA A 37 -16.31 12.70 -14.63
CA ALA A 37 -16.31 13.64 -15.76
C ALA A 37 -17.69 13.76 -16.45
N ILE A 38 -18.37 12.62 -16.65
CA ILE A 38 -19.72 12.60 -17.21
C ILE A 38 -20.72 13.27 -16.27
N ALA A 39 -20.65 12.97 -14.96
CA ALA A 39 -21.53 13.59 -13.96
C ALA A 39 -21.35 15.10 -13.86
N ALA A 40 -20.12 15.59 -14.06
CA ALA A 40 -19.81 17.01 -14.15
C ALA A 40 -20.23 17.68 -15.48
N GLY A 41 -20.78 16.91 -16.43
CA GLY A 41 -21.18 17.41 -17.74
C GLY A 41 -20.03 17.65 -18.72
N ASN A 42 -18.80 17.27 -18.39
CA ASN A 42 -17.63 17.43 -19.24
C ASN A 42 -16.84 16.13 -19.38
N PRO A 43 -17.26 15.19 -20.23
CA PRO A 43 -16.57 13.92 -20.44
C PRO A 43 -15.10 14.08 -20.88
N ALA A 44 -14.71 15.21 -21.49
CA ALA A 44 -13.33 15.47 -21.89
C ALA A 44 -12.37 15.61 -20.69
N ASP A 45 -12.88 15.97 -19.52
CA ASP A 45 -12.09 16.08 -18.28
C ASP A 45 -11.62 14.72 -17.73
N ALA A 46 -12.14 13.61 -18.22
CA ALA A 46 -11.78 12.28 -17.73
C ALA A 46 -10.29 11.99 -17.88
N ASP A 47 -9.66 12.45 -18.95
CA ASP A 47 -8.21 12.31 -19.18
C ASP A 47 -7.39 13.10 -18.15
N ARG A 48 -7.78 14.32 -17.87
CA ARG A 48 -7.14 15.15 -16.83
C ARG A 48 -7.28 14.51 -15.45
N LEU A 49 -8.46 14.01 -15.09
CA LEU A 49 -8.69 13.32 -13.82
C LEU A 49 -7.85 12.06 -13.69
N ALA A 50 -7.71 11.27 -14.75
CA ALA A 50 -6.84 10.09 -14.76
C ALA A 50 -5.36 10.48 -14.61
N ALA A 51 -4.90 11.53 -15.28
CA ALA A 51 -3.55 12.04 -15.16
C ALA A 51 -3.25 12.59 -13.76
N GLU A 52 -4.18 13.31 -13.15
CA GLU A 52 -4.08 13.81 -11.77
C GLU A 52 -4.02 12.65 -10.78
N PHE A 53 -4.88 11.64 -10.94
CA PHE A 53 -4.85 10.43 -10.11
C PHE A 53 -3.50 9.73 -10.23
N HIS A 54 -3.01 9.49 -11.45
CA HIS A 54 -1.69 8.89 -11.68
C HIS A 54 -0.57 9.70 -11.00
N THR A 55 -0.65 11.03 -11.07
CA THR A 55 0.32 11.93 -10.44
C THR A 55 0.30 11.86 -8.91
N SER A 56 -0.85 11.53 -8.31
CA SER A 56 -1.00 11.40 -6.86
C SER A 56 -0.41 10.10 -6.29
N LEU A 57 -0.12 9.12 -7.13
CA LEU A 57 0.46 7.84 -6.71
C LEU A 57 1.93 7.99 -6.29
N LEU A 58 2.39 7.04 -5.47
CA LEU A 58 3.79 6.99 -5.06
C LEU A 58 4.71 6.83 -6.27
N ARG A 59 5.73 7.67 -6.34
CA ARG A 59 6.75 7.65 -7.39
C ARG A 59 8.15 7.60 -6.80
N GLY A 60 9.05 6.93 -7.51
CA GLY A 60 10.47 6.97 -7.19
C GLY A 60 11.03 8.39 -7.30
N VAL A 61 11.78 8.81 -6.31
CA VAL A 61 12.46 10.11 -6.27
C VAL A 61 13.93 9.94 -5.89
N VAL A 62 14.75 10.90 -6.26
CA VAL A 62 16.13 10.97 -5.80
C VAL A 62 16.15 11.74 -4.47
N ASN A 63 16.67 11.13 -3.42
CA ASN A 63 16.88 11.81 -2.15
C ASN A 63 18.13 12.69 -2.22
N ALA A 64 17.94 13.96 -2.48
CA ALA A 64 18.99 14.98 -2.50
C ALA A 64 18.96 15.91 -1.27
N THR A 65 18.33 15.50 -0.18
CA THR A 65 18.14 16.33 1.02
C THR A 65 19.35 16.36 1.95
N GLY A 66 20.31 15.45 1.78
CA GLY A 66 21.41 15.23 2.72
C GLY A 66 21.02 14.42 3.96
N VAL A 67 19.75 14.03 4.12
CA VAL A 67 19.24 13.19 5.22
C VAL A 67 19.02 11.78 4.71
N LEU A 68 19.85 10.82 5.11
CA LEU A 68 19.79 9.42 4.63
C LEU A 68 18.45 8.75 4.95
N LEU A 69 17.93 8.94 6.15
CA LEU A 69 16.69 8.34 6.64
C LEU A 69 15.57 9.38 6.71
N HIS A 70 15.28 10.00 5.56
CA HIS A 70 14.29 11.06 5.51
C HIS A 70 12.87 10.52 5.70
N THR A 71 12.15 10.99 6.72
CA THR A 71 10.83 10.49 7.11
C THR A 71 9.80 10.59 6.00
N ASN A 72 9.78 11.71 5.26
CA ASN A 72 8.84 11.96 4.17
C ASN A 72 9.18 11.19 2.88
N LEU A 73 10.36 10.58 2.81
CA LEU A 73 10.82 9.80 1.66
C LEU A 73 10.85 8.29 1.94
N GLY A 74 10.07 7.82 2.92
CA GLY A 74 9.93 6.40 3.24
C GLY A 74 11.06 5.83 4.10
N ARG A 75 11.95 6.67 4.66
CA ARG A 75 13.12 6.28 5.46
C ARG A 75 14.13 5.46 4.65
N ALA A 76 14.59 4.31 5.19
CA ALA A 76 15.57 3.46 4.53
C ALA A 76 14.93 2.66 3.38
N PRO A 77 15.38 2.79 2.14
CA PRO A 77 14.97 1.89 1.08
C PRO A 77 15.51 0.48 1.34
N ILE A 78 14.67 -0.52 1.14
CA ILE A 78 15.05 -1.94 1.25
C ILE A 78 14.92 -2.60 -0.13
N ASN A 79 15.94 -3.35 -0.51
CA ASN A 79 15.84 -4.25 -1.64
C ASN A 79 15.29 -5.59 -1.14
N PHE A 80 13.99 -5.82 -1.36
CA PHE A 80 13.30 -7.03 -0.95
C PHE A 80 12.66 -7.72 -2.16
N SER A 81 12.90 -9.02 -2.28
CA SER A 81 12.19 -9.86 -3.23
C SER A 81 11.57 -11.06 -2.51
N GLN A 82 10.27 -11.25 -2.68
CA GLN A 82 9.57 -12.40 -2.13
C GLN A 82 9.44 -13.50 -3.18
N ARG A 83 9.82 -14.72 -2.83
CA ARG A 83 9.51 -15.89 -3.66
C ARG A 83 8.07 -16.32 -3.44
N ALA A 84 7.31 -16.50 -4.52
CA ALA A 84 5.95 -17.00 -4.48
C ALA A 84 5.92 -18.50 -4.14
N ARG A 85 5.99 -18.82 -2.84
CA ARG A 85 5.93 -20.20 -2.33
C ARG A 85 5.31 -20.23 -0.93
N SER A 86 4.72 -21.37 -0.57
CA SER A 86 4.31 -21.65 0.79
C SER A 86 5.50 -21.71 1.74
N SER A 87 5.30 -21.37 2.99
CA SER A 87 6.32 -21.39 4.05
C SER A 87 5.73 -21.96 5.34
N THR A 88 6.60 -22.36 6.25
CA THR A 88 6.25 -22.92 7.57
C THR A 88 5.91 -21.85 8.61
N LEU A 89 5.27 -20.76 8.19
CA LEU A 89 5.02 -19.59 9.04
C LEU A 89 4.32 -19.93 10.37
N GLU A 90 3.32 -20.82 10.33
CA GLU A 90 2.56 -21.30 11.50
C GLU A 90 2.51 -22.82 11.54
N PHE A 91 3.48 -23.51 10.97
CA PHE A 91 3.50 -24.96 10.90
C PHE A 91 4.80 -25.52 11.44
N ASP A 92 4.73 -26.43 12.42
CA ASP A 92 5.88 -27.13 12.95
C ASP A 92 6.08 -28.44 12.17
N LEU A 93 7.20 -28.52 11.43
CA LEU A 93 7.51 -29.71 10.62
C LEU A 93 7.85 -30.95 11.46
N ALA A 94 8.29 -30.77 12.71
CA ALA A 94 8.65 -31.90 13.56
C ALA A 94 7.44 -32.58 14.18
N THR A 95 6.41 -31.81 14.54
CA THR A 95 5.20 -32.33 15.18
C THR A 95 4.02 -32.48 14.22
N GLY A 96 4.04 -31.81 13.06
CA GLY A 96 2.91 -31.74 12.14
C GLY A 96 1.78 -30.83 12.63
N GLU A 97 2.00 -30.05 13.68
CA GLU A 97 0.97 -29.24 14.33
C GLU A 97 1.13 -27.74 13.99
N ARG A 98 0.11 -26.96 14.36
CA ARG A 98 0.16 -25.51 14.26
C ARG A 98 1.12 -24.93 15.28
N GLY A 99 2.12 -24.18 14.79
CA GLY A 99 3.11 -23.46 15.60
C GLY A 99 2.78 -21.96 15.73
N SER A 100 3.60 -21.27 16.55
CA SER A 100 3.52 -19.83 16.69
C SER A 100 4.22 -19.11 15.53
N ARG A 101 3.55 -18.11 14.95
CA ARG A 101 4.10 -17.22 13.93
C ARG A 101 5.38 -16.50 14.37
N GLN A 102 5.53 -16.24 15.65
CA GLN A 102 6.67 -15.52 16.23
C GLN A 102 7.87 -16.41 16.54
N ARG A 103 7.70 -17.73 16.54
CA ARG A 103 8.71 -18.66 17.06
C ARG A 103 10.06 -18.53 16.36
N SER A 104 10.10 -18.54 15.04
CA SER A 104 11.36 -18.52 14.28
C SER A 104 12.00 -17.13 14.26
N ILE A 105 11.24 -16.13 13.90
CA ILE A 105 11.77 -14.75 13.76
C ILE A 105 12.02 -14.12 15.13
N GLY A 106 11.14 -14.38 16.10
CA GLY A 106 11.33 -13.90 17.48
C GLY A 106 12.61 -14.47 18.11
N SER A 107 12.85 -15.78 17.99
CA SER A 107 14.07 -16.40 18.51
C SER A 107 15.33 -15.85 17.83
N LEU A 108 15.30 -15.63 16.53
CA LEU A 108 16.41 -15.06 15.79
C LEU A 108 16.77 -13.66 16.30
N ILE A 109 15.78 -12.78 16.43
CA ILE A 109 15.98 -11.40 16.88
C ILE A 109 16.39 -11.37 18.35
N ALA A 110 15.79 -12.19 19.22
CA ALA A 110 16.18 -12.30 20.60
C ALA A 110 17.68 -12.65 20.74
N THR A 111 18.13 -13.64 19.96
CA THR A 111 19.55 -14.04 19.93
C THR A 111 20.45 -12.91 19.42
N MET A 112 20.07 -12.24 18.35
CA MET A 112 20.87 -11.14 17.78
C MET A 112 20.98 -9.93 18.71
N CYS A 113 19.96 -9.68 19.52
CA CYS A 113 19.92 -8.54 20.45
C CYS A 113 20.37 -8.90 21.86
N GLY A 114 20.68 -10.16 22.17
CA GLY A 114 20.98 -10.63 23.53
C GLY A 114 19.80 -10.50 24.50
N ALA A 115 18.56 -10.61 24.00
CA ALA A 115 17.34 -10.51 24.79
C ALA A 115 16.77 -11.91 25.11
N GLU A 116 15.98 -12.03 26.20
CA GLU A 116 15.30 -13.27 26.56
C GLU A 116 14.23 -13.68 25.53
N ALA A 117 13.52 -12.69 24.98
CA ALA A 117 12.48 -12.90 23.97
C ALA A 117 12.38 -11.69 23.03
N ALA A 118 11.78 -11.89 21.87
CA ALA A 118 11.46 -10.82 20.94
C ALA A 118 10.11 -11.07 20.28
N LEU A 119 9.38 -9.99 20.07
CA LEU A 119 8.11 -9.97 19.32
C LEU A 119 8.25 -9.05 18.11
N VAL A 120 7.94 -9.56 16.94
CA VAL A 120 7.98 -8.79 15.71
C VAL A 120 6.58 -8.29 15.37
N VAL A 121 6.48 -7.00 15.15
CA VAL A 121 5.24 -6.31 14.72
C VAL A 121 5.48 -5.59 13.40
N ASN A 122 4.41 -5.13 12.77
CA ASN A 122 4.46 -4.60 11.40
C ASN A 122 5.12 -3.22 11.28
N ASN A 123 5.22 -2.45 12.35
CA ASN A 123 5.88 -1.14 12.36
C ASN A 123 6.23 -0.67 13.79
N ASN A 124 7.04 0.40 13.88
CA ASN A 124 7.47 0.95 15.16
C ASN A 124 6.32 1.50 16.01
N ALA A 125 5.29 2.12 15.41
CA ALA A 125 4.15 2.63 16.16
C ALA A 125 3.41 1.50 16.88
N ALA A 126 3.21 0.36 16.22
CA ALA A 126 2.63 -0.83 16.83
C ALA A 126 3.50 -1.39 17.95
N ALA A 127 4.84 -1.36 17.80
CA ALA A 127 5.76 -1.78 18.87
C ALA A 127 5.63 -0.87 20.10
N ILE A 128 5.63 0.44 19.92
CA ILE A 128 5.47 1.42 21.00
C ILE A 128 4.11 1.25 21.69
N MET A 129 3.01 1.15 20.94
CA MET A 129 1.68 0.93 21.51
C MET A 129 1.60 -0.35 22.33
N LEU A 130 2.22 -1.42 21.86
CA LEU A 130 2.25 -2.68 22.59
C LEU A 130 3.01 -2.56 23.90
N VAL A 131 4.18 -1.91 23.89
CA VAL A 131 5.01 -1.67 25.10
C VAL A 131 4.26 -0.78 26.08
N LEU A 132 3.67 0.32 25.64
CA LEU A 132 2.93 1.22 26.49
C LEU A 132 1.68 0.56 27.08
N GLY A 133 0.93 -0.19 26.29
CA GLY A 133 -0.23 -0.95 26.79
C GLY A 133 0.13 -2.03 27.80
N ALA A 134 1.31 -2.65 27.67
CA ALA A 134 1.77 -3.69 28.59
C ALA A 134 2.39 -3.16 29.89
N LEU A 135 3.11 -2.04 29.84
CA LEU A 135 3.92 -1.53 30.94
C LEU A 135 3.42 -0.25 31.58
N ALA A 136 2.62 0.55 30.86
CA ALA A 136 2.23 1.89 31.27
C ALA A 136 0.71 2.11 31.27
N ASP A 137 -0.09 1.05 31.19
CA ASP A 137 -1.56 1.18 31.25
C ASP A 137 -1.98 1.84 32.57
N GLY A 138 -2.74 2.94 32.47
CA GLY A 138 -3.17 3.76 33.59
C GLY A 138 -2.05 4.54 34.30
N ARG A 139 -0.88 4.74 33.68
CA ARG A 139 0.27 5.48 34.21
C ARG A 139 0.67 6.63 33.29
N ASP A 140 1.30 7.64 33.86
CA ASP A 140 1.97 8.69 33.09
C ASP A 140 3.30 8.17 32.54
N VAL A 141 3.61 8.58 31.30
CA VAL A 141 4.86 8.24 30.62
C VAL A 141 5.56 9.55 30.24
N ALA A 142 6.79 9.70 30.70
CA ALA A 142 7.64 10.86 30.43
C ALA A 142 8.69 10.55 29.37
#